data_2e7c3d61d158e5ad4b937b668cfe5dfe
#
_entry.id   2e7c3d61d158e5ad4b937b668cfe5dfe
#
_cell.length_a   1.000
_cell.length_b   1.000
_cell.length_c   1.000
_cell.angle_alpha   90.00
_cell.angle_beta   90.00
_cell.angle_gamma   90.00
#
_symmetry.space_group_name_H-M   'P 1'
#
loop_
_entity.id
_entity.type
_entity.pdbx_description
1 polymer ?
#
loop_
_entity_poly.entity_id
_entity_poly.type
_entity_poly.pdbx_seq_one_letter_code
_entity_poly.pdbx_strand_id
1 'polypeptide(L)'
;MAVAAYPLIQGEEYKKMITAEDGLQGNMLVRSDRTPSSSNMFKYLNTSIQRCPLSARYVKLFAEKDSDIRYKLFFNKRRLNTKCIFTGLRSAEFALISMESAYHLGDKEGALRMLNDFRAHRISSYTAYTMATLPAVDANEYIKTDCTGAALTPLMQAILNERRKELYLEGDRFFELKRNGRPAIWSVYQGLKYTTEKFMYTFPLPPADLQVNPGLIQNPGYTEVIYN
;
A
#
# COMPACT_ATOMS: atom_id res chain seq x y z
N MET A 1 -1.42 21.64 7.56
CA MET A 1 -2.84 22.00 7.75
C MET A 1 -3.78 20.78 7.66
N ALA A 2 -3.72 19.93 6.63
CA ALA A 2 -4.66 18.79 6.50
C ALA A 2 -4.58 17.80 7.68
N VAL A 3 -3.37 17.45 8.15
CA VAL A 3 -3.20 16.50 9.27
C VAL A 3 -3.76 17.05 10.59
N ALA A 4 -3.68 18.35 10.82
CA ALA A 4 -4.22 18.97 12.03
C ALA A 4 -5.77 19.04 12.03
N ALA A 5 -6.37 19.21 10.84
CA ALA A 5 -7.82 19.24 10.68
C ALA A 5 -8.45 17.83 10.73
N TYR A 6 -7.68 16.80 10.35
CA TYR A 6 -8.12 15.40 10.31
C TYR A 6 -7.12 14.53 11.06
N PRO A 7 -7.17 14.48 12.40
CA PRO A 7 -6.23 13.72 13.22
C PRO A 7 -6.33 12.21 12.94
N LEU A 8 -5.25 11.50 13.20
CA LEU A 8 -5.23 10.05 13.12
C LEU A 8 -6.17 9.46 14.17
N ILE A 9 -7.14 8.68 13.73
CA ILE A 9 -7.98 7.91 14.62
C ILE A 9 -7.27 6.66 15.11
N GLN A 10 -7.64 6.18 16.30
CA GLN A 10 -7.02 5.06 16.97
C GLN A 10 -8.04 4.19 17.72
N GLY A 11 -7.60 3.06 18.25
CA GLY A 11 -8.41 2.21 19.12
C GLY A 11 -9.71 1.74 18.46
N GLU A 12 -10.81 1.82 19.18
CA GLU A 12 -12.12 1.35 18.73
C GLU A 12 -12.68 2.14 17.54
N GLU A 13 -12.37 3.42 17.42
CA GLU A 13 -12.76 4.20 16.24
C GLU A 13 -12.03 3.72 14.98
N TYR A 14 -10.73 3.43 15.09
CA TYR A 14 -9.98 2.84 13.99
C TYR A 14 -10.56 1.48 13.59
N LYS A 15 -10.89 0.64 14.56
CA LYS A 15 -11.51 -0.66 14.33
C LYS A 15 -12.84 -0.54 13.59
N LYS A 16 -13.73 0.35 14.02
CA LYS A 16 -15.00 0.62 13.34
C LYS A 16 -14.78 1.05 11.90
N MET A 17 -13.85 1.99 11.67
CA MET A 17 -13.52 2.48 10.34
C MET A 17 -13.07 1.35 9.40
N ILE A 18 -12.26 0.43 9.87
CA ILE A 18 -11.62 -0.60 9.05
C ILE A 18 -12.54 -1.80 8.78
N THR A 19 -13.45 -2.12 9.70
CA THR A 19 -14.26 -3.34 9.64
C THR A 19 -15.69 -3.15 9.13
N ALA A 20 -16.17 -1.91 9.04
CA ALA A 20 -17.50 -1.59 8.53
C ALA A 20 -17.43 -0.93 7.14
N GLU A 21 -18.36 -1.30 6.24
CA GLU A 21 -18.41 -0.73 4.88
C GLU A 21 -18.65 0.78 4.89
N ASP A 22 -19.38 1.27 5.88
CA ASP A 22 -19.71 2.68 6.12
C ASP A 22 -18.83 3.34 7.20
N GLY A 23 -17.98 2.57 7.87
CA GLY A 23 -17.18 3.03 9.00
C GLY A 23 -16.11 4.06 8.68
N LEU A 24 -15.83 4.28 7.39
CA LEU A 24 -14.86 5.27 6.90
C LEU A 24 -15.38 6.70 6.85
N GLN A 25 -16.67 6.89 7.11
CA GLN A 25 -17.26 8.22 7.18
C GLN A 25 -16.58 9.03 8.28
N GLY A 26 -16.23 10.21 8.14
CA GLY A 26 -15.65 11.09 9.17
C GLY A 26 -14.14 11.23 9.18
N ASN A 27 -13.38 10.32 8.55
CA ASN A 27 -11.92 10.48 8.42
C ASN A 27 -11.44 10.40 6.97
N MET A 28 -12.38 10.44 6.03
CA MET A 28 -12.06 10.48 4.59
C MET A 28 -12.19 11.89 4.06
N LEU A 29 -11.14 12.36 3.40
CA LEU A 29 -11.12 13.61 2.67
C LEU A 29 -11.79 13.49 1.31
N VAL A 30 -11.65 12.35 0.67
CA VAL A 30 -12.31 12.01 -0.59
C VAL A 30 -12.75 10.56 -0.55
N ARG A 31 -14.00 10.29 -0.81
CA ARG A 31 -14.54 8.93 -0.96
C ARG A 31 -14.95 8.69 -2.40
N SER A 32 -14.60 7.53 -2.94
CA SER A 32 -15.20 7.06 -4.18
C SER A 32 -16.65 6.64 -3.91
N ASP A 33 -17.60 7.12 -4.69
CA ASP A 33 -19.05 6.80 -4.59
C ASP A 33 -19.40 5.34 -4.91
N ARG A 34 -18.42 4.47 -4.98
CA ARG A 34 -18.72 3.05 -5.13
C ARG A 34 -19.22 2.49 -3.82
N THR A 35 -20.50 2.26 -3.76
CA THR A 35 -21.06 1.34 -2.78
C THR A 35 -20.58 -0.08 -3.13
N PRO A 36 -19.83 -0.73 -2.25
CA PRO A 36 -19.29 -2.07 -2.49
C PRO A 36 -20.36 -3.10 -2.88
N SER A 37 -21.57 -2.94 -2.38
CA SER A 37 -22.69 -3.83 -2.59
C SER A 37 -23.32 -3.73 -3.99
N SER A 38 -23.09 -2.68 -4.76
CA SER A 38 -23.83 -2.39 -5.99
C SER A 38 -23.11 -2.82 -7.28
N SER A 39 -21.81 -3.16 -7.25
CA SER A 39 -21.11 -3.62 -8.44
C SER A 39 -20.72 -5.10 -8.36
N ASN A 40 -21.07 -5.88 -9.38
CA ASN A 40 -20.63 -7.27 -9.52
C ASN A 40 -19.11 -7.41 -9.47
N MET A 41 -18.37 -6.43 -9.98
CA MET A 41 -16.91 -6.37 -9.95
C MET A 41 -16.38 -6.31 -8.52
N PHE A 42 -16.95 -5.47 -7.67
CA PHE A 42 -16.51 -5.33 -6.29
C PHE A 42 -16.80 -6.59 -5.47
N LYS A 43 -17.98 -7.18 -5.65
CA LYS A 43 -18.36 -8.46 -5.04
C LYS A 43 -17.41 -9.57 -5.47
N TYR A 44 -17.04 -9.63 -6.75
CA TYR A 44 -16.09 -10.60 -7.28
C TYR A 44 -14.69 -10.40 -6.67
N LEU A 45 -14.17 -9.17 -6.65
CA LEU A 45 -12.87 -8.85 -6.06
C LEU A 45 -12.83 -9.21 -4.57
N ASN A 46 -13.85 -8.85 -3.82
CA ASN A 46 -13.93 -9.16 -2.39
C ASN A 46 -13.92 -10.68 -2.16
N THR A 47 -14.71 -11.44 -2.92
CA THR A 47 -14.74 -12.90 -2.84
C THR A 47 -13.39 -13.52 -3.21
N SER A 48 -12.73 -13.03 -4.26
CA SER A 48 -11.44 -13.54 -4.71
C SER A 48 -10.33 -13.25 -3.69
N ILE A 49 -10.30 -12.04 -3.13
CA ILE A 49 -9.34 -11.64 -2.10
C ILE A 49 -9.53 -12.47 -0.82
N GLN A 50 -10.77 -12.72 -0.40
CA GLN A 50 -11.04 -13.53 0.79
C GLN A 50 -10.62 -14.99 0.65
N ARG A 51 -10.51 -15.51 -0.57
CA ARG A 51 -10.06 -16.89 -0.84
C ARG A 51 -8.55 -17.03 -0.92
N CYS A 52 -7.82 -15.94 -1.15
CA CYS A 52 -6.37 -15.96 -1.32
C CYS A 52 -5.67 -15.53 -0.02
N PRO A 53 -4.87 -16.39 0.61
CA PRO A 53 -4.13 -16.00 1.81
C PRO A 53 -3.08 -14.93 1.48
N LEU A 54 -2.92 -13.96 2.37
CA LEU A 54 -1.90 -12.93 2.27
C LEU A 54 -0.50 -13.55 2.21
N SER A 55 0.39 -12.93 1.46
CA SER A 55 1.76 -13.40 1.36
C SER A 55 2.46 -13.39 2.73
N ALA A 56 3.30 -14.38 2.98
CA ALA A 56 4.10 -14.43 4.22
C ALA A 56 4.99 -13.18 4.36
N ARG A 57 5.46 -12.60 3.25
CA ARG A 57 6.22 -11.35 3.20
C ARG A 57 5.43 -10.17 3.76
N TYR A 58 4.13 -10.05 3.42
CA TYR A 58 3.29 -8.99 3.98
C TYR A 58 3.06 -9.18 5.49
N VAL A 59 2.73 -10.40 5.90
CA VAL A 59 2.47 -10.71 7.32
C VAL A 59 3.71 -10.47 8.20
N LYS A 60 4.92 -10.69 7.67
CA LYS A 60 6.18 -10.40 8.36
C LYS A 60 6.37 -8.92 8.71
N LEU A 61 5.72 -7.99 8.01
CA LEU A 61 5.82 -6.57 8.34
C LEU A 61 5.26 -6.22 9.72
N PHE A 62 4.38 -7.06 10.26
CA PHE A 62 3.78 -6.90 11.59
C PHE A 62 4.66 -7.58 12.66
N ALA A 63 5.85 -7.02 12.89
CA ALA A 63 6.80 -7.56 13.87
C ALA A 63 6.21 -7.56 15.30
N GLU A 64 5.39 -6.55 15.61
CA GLU A 64 4.71 -6.34 16.89
C GLU A 64 3.48 -7.23 17.07
N LYS A 65 3.04 -7.94 16.03
CA LYS A 65 1.93 -8.90 16.07
C LYS A 65 0.69 -8.34 16.81
N ASP A 66 0.33 -8.97 17.88
CA ASP A 66 -0.88 -8.67 18.67
C ASP A 66 -0.91 -7.25 19.26
N SER A 67 0.24 -6.60 19.38
CA SER A 67 0.31 -5.19 19.80
C SER A 67 -0.03 -4.22 18.68
N ASP A 68 0.11 -4.63 17.41
CA ASP A 68 -0.35 -3.83 16.26
C ASP A 68 -1.83 -4.12 15.98
N ILE A 69 -2.70 -3.14 16.18
CA ILE A 69 -4.16 -3.29 15.99
C ILE A 69 -4.53 -3.82 14.60
N ARG A 70 -3.75 -3.47 13.58
CA ARG A 70 -3.96 -3.89 12.19
C ARG A 70 -3.74 -5.38 12.00
N TYR A 71 -2.83 -6.00 12.77
CA TYR A 71 -2.54 -7.43 12.67
C TYR A 71 -3.78 -8.29 12.90
N LYS A 72 -4.63 -7.89 13.86
CA LYS A 72 -5.89 -8.61 14.16
C LYS A 72 -7.05 -8.23 13.26
N LEU A 73 -7.04 -7.00 12.72
CA LEU A 73 -8.14 -6.48 11.93
C LEU A 73 -8.04 -6.82 10.45
N PHE A 74 -6.82 -6.98 9.92
CA PHE A 74 -6.64 -7.10 8.47
C PHE A 74 -6.68 -8.53 7.96
N PHE A 75 -6.38 -9.51 8.81
CA PHE A 75 -6.40 -10.93 8.43
C PHE A 75 -6.57 -11.87 9.63
N ASN A 76 -7.10 -13.04 9.35
CA ASN A 76 -7.29 -14.08 10.34
C ASN A 76 -6.07 -15.03 10.46
N LYS A 77 -6.16 -16.04 11.32
CA LYS A 77 -5.10 -17.06 11.54
C LYS A 77 -4.71 -17.82 10.25
N ARG A 78 -5.59 -17.91 9.26
CA ARG A 78 -5.32 -18.51 7.95
C ARG A 78 -4.74 -17.50 6.95
N ARG A 79 -4.43 -16.29 7.39
CA ARG A 79 -3.98 -15.15 6.57
C ARG A 79 -5.01 -14.70 5.52
N LEU A 80 -6.28 -15.00 5.73
CA LEU A 80 -7.34 -14.52 4.86
C LEU A 80 -7.76 -13.11 5.28
N ASN A 81 -8.03 -12.26 4.30
CA ASN A 81 -8.42 -10.88 4.53
C ASN A 81 -9.71 -10.76 5.34
N THR A 82 -9.70 -9.85 6.31
CA THR A 82 -10.87 -9.45 7.12
C THR A 82 -11.13 -7.94 7.07
N LYS A 83 -10.25 -7.18 6.43
CA LYS A 83 -10.41 -5.73 6.24
C LYS A 83 -11.41 -5.44 5.14
N CYS A 84 -12.23 -4.41 5.31
CA CYS A 84 -13.05 -3.87 4.22
C CYS A 84 -12.17 -3.29 3.11
N ILE A 85 -12.61 -3.48 1.86
CA ILE A 85 -11.97 -2.91 0.68
C ILE A 85 -12.61 -1.56 0.41
N PHE A 86 -11.81 -0.53 0.31
CA PHE A 86 -12.28 0.79 -0.08
C PHE A 86 -11.23 1.55 -0.88
N THR A 87 -11.68 2.56 -1.59
CA THR A 87 -10.81 3.48 -2.33
C THR A 87 -11.16 4.91 -1.95
N GLY A 88 -10.15 5.73 -1.67
CA GLY A 88 -10.32 7.13 -1.29
C GLY A 88 -9.09 7.67 -0.58
N LEU A 89 -9.11 8.95 -0.26
CA LEU A 89 -8.05 9.61 0.49
C LEU A 89 -8.49 9.77 1.95
N ARG A 90 -7.66 9.35 2.87
CA ARG A 90 -7.88 9.48 4.31
C ARG A 90 -6.68 10.08 5.04
N SER A 91 -6.89 10.55 6.26
CA SER A 91 -5.87 11.25 7.05
C SER A 91 -4.56 10.46 7.21
N ALA A 92 -4.63 9.14 7.33
CA ALA A 92 -3.45 8.29 7.43
C ALA A 92 -2.55 8.39 6.20
N GLU A 93 -3.10 8.51 4.98
CA GLU A 93 -2.30 8.68 3.77
C GLU A 93 -1.58 10.04 3.77
N PHE A 94 -2.24 11.11 4.24
CA PHE A 94 -1.59 12.41 4.37
C PHE A 94 -0.45 12.40 5.39
N ALA A 95 -0.62 11.70 6.51
CA ALA A 95 0.46 11.52 7.48
C ALA A 95 1.65 10.79 6.86
N LEU A 96 1.40 9.72 6.10
CA LEU A 96 2.44 8.95 5.40
C LEU A 96 3.14 9.78 4.31
N ILE A 97 2.39 10.60 3.57
CA ILE A 97 2.96 11.54 2.58
C ILE A 97 3.84 12.58 3.29
N SER A 98 3.37 13.14 4.41
CA SER A 98 4.13 14.17 5.15
C SER A 98 5.46 13.63 5.65
N MET A 99 5.49 12.42 6.22
CA MET A 99 6.75 11.85 6.72
C MET A 99 7.74 11.50 5.59
N GLU A 100 7.24 10.98 4.46
CA GLU A 100 8.07 10.72 3.30
C GLU A 100 8.61 12.01 2.68
N SER A 101 7.78 13.06 2.60
CA SER A 101 8.18 14.39 2.13
C SER A 101 9.24 15.00 3.02
N ALA A 102 9.10 14.93 4.35
CA ALA A 102 10.11 15.41 5.30
C ALA A 102 11.45 14.70 5.09
N TYR A 103 11.42 13.37 4.89
CA TYR A 103 12.62 12.60 4.58
C TYR A 103 13.34 13.11 3.33
N HIS A 104 12.62 13.32 2.23
CA HIS A 104 13.20 13.78 0.96
C HIS A 104 13.63 15.24 0.96
N LEU A 105 13.04 16.06 1.84
CA LEU A 105 13.47 17.44 2.08
C LEU A 105 14.69 17.53 3.02
N GLY A 106 15.21 16.41 3.51
CA GLY A 106 16.39 16.34 4.38
C GLY A 106 16.08 16.36 5.87
N ASP A 107 14.82 16.59 6.29
CA ASP A 107 14.41 16.54 7.70
C ASP A 107 14.17 15.08 8.15
N LYS A 108 15.27 14.33 8.26
CA LYS A 108 15.20 12.92 8.67
C LYS A 108 14.72 12.75 10.12
N GLU A 109 15.09 13.66 10.99
CA GLU A 109 14.63 13.64 12.40
C GLU A 109 13.12 13.94 12.48
N GLY A 110 12.62 14.89 11.69
CA GLY A 110 11.20 15.15 11.58
C GLY A 110 10.43 13.96 11.03
N ALA A 111 10.96 13.33 9.98
CA ALA A 111 10.37 12.11 9.41
C ALA A 111 10.32 10.97 10.44
N LEU A 112 11.37 10.77 11.24
CA LEU A 112 11.40 9.77 12.30
C LEU A 112 10.40 10.09 13.42
N ARG A 113 10.28 11.37 13.84
CA ARG A 113 9.25 11.76 14.81
C ARG A 113 7.84 11.46 14.31
N MET A 114 7.53 11.82 13.05
CA MET A 114 6.23 11.52 12.43
C MET A 114 5.98 10.02 12.32
N LEU A 115 7.00 9.23 11.97
CA LEU A 115 6.90 7.77 11.94
C LEU A 115 6.58 7.19 13.32
N ASN A 116 7.26 7.65 14.35
CA ASN A 116 7.02 7.21 15.74
C ASN A 116 5.62 7.58 16.21
N ASP A 117 5.17 8.81 15.94
CA ASP A 117 3.81 9.26 16.28
C ASP A 117 2.76 8.38 15.55
N PHE A 118 2.92 8.15 14.26
CA PHE A 118 2.03 7.28 13.49
C PHE A 118 1.95 5.87 14.07
N ARG A 119 3.09 5.28 14.39
CA ARG A 119 3.17 3.93 14.97
C ARG A 119 2.53 3.85 16.35
N ALA A 120 2.68 4.89 17.17
CA ALA A 120 2.05 4.95 18.49
C ALA A 120 0.50 4.93 18.41
N HIS A 121 -0.09 5.43 17.31
CA HIS A 121 -1.53 5.34 17.07
C HIS A 121 -1.99 3.94 16.61
N ARG A 122 -1.08 3.04 16.31
CA ARG A 122 -1.38 1.69 15.78
C ARG A 122 -0.91 0.56 16.67
N ILE A 123 0.09 0.81 17.49
CA ILE A 123 0.79 -0.22 18.27
C ILE A 123 0.67 0.10 19.76
N SER A 124 0.03 -0.79 20.51
CA SER A 124 -0.08 -0.65 21.96
C SER A 124 1.30 -0.85 22.61
N SER A 125 1.59 -0.06 23.66
CA SER A 125 2.88 -0.09 24.35
C SER A 125 4.08 0.08 23.41
N TYR A 126 3.93 0.99 22.44
CA TYR A 126 4.93 1.25 21.43
C TYR A 126 6.21 1.84 22.02
N THR A 127 7.35 1.25 21.66
CA THR A 127 8.68 1.82 21.96
C THR A 127 9.17 2.55 20.71
N ALA A 128 9.43 3.86 20.85
CA ALA A 128 9.87 4.71 19.75
C ALA A 128 11.22 4.27 19.17
N TYR A 129 11.32 4.30 17.86
CA TYR A 129 12.60 4.12 17.17
C TYR A 129 13.50 5.35 17.37
N THR A 130 14.78 5.09 17.47
CA THR A 130 15.85 6.08 17.24
C THR A 130 16.53 5.75 15.90
N MET A 131 17.37 6.62 15.37
CA MET A 131 18.14 6.32 14.17
C MET A 131 19.00 5.04 14.33
N ALA A 132 19.47 4.75 15.54
CA ALA A 132 20.29 3.58 15.85
C ALA A 132 19.46 2.28 16.01
N THR A 133 18.18 2.39 16.38
CA THR A 133 17.32 1.23 16.64
C THR A 133 16.36 0.92 15.49
N LEU A 134 16.41 1.68 14.39
CA LEU A 134 15.67 1.35 13.18
C LEU A 134 16.06 -0.04 12.67
N PRO A 135 15.10 -0.87 12.24
CA PRO A 135 15.42 -2.16 11.61
C PRO A 135 16.33 -1.98 10.40
N ALA A 136 17.29 -2.86 10.23
CA ALA A 136 18.14 -2.88 9.03
C ALA A 136 17.28 -3.09 7.77
N VAL A 137 17.76 -2.59 6.63
CA VAL A 137 17.09 -2.77 5.34
C VAL A 137 17.00 -4.25 5.01
N ASP A 138 15.78 -4.75 4.78
CA ASP A 138 15.56 -6.14 4.38
C ASP A 138 15.95 -6.32 2.90
N ALA A 139 17.06 -7.03 2.69
CA ALA A 139 17.55 -7.35 1.35
C ALA A 139 16.57 -8.19 0.51
N ASN A 140 15.56 -8.82 1.11
CA ASN A 140 14.55 -9.62 0.41
C ASN A 140 13.31 -8.85 0.01
N GLU A 141 13.16 -7.57 0.42
CA GLU A 141 12.03 -6.75 -0.05
C GLU A 141 12.16 -6.42 -1.54
N TYR A 142 11.01 -6.23 -2.20
CA TYR A 142 10.98 -5.92 -3.63
C TYR A 142 11.52 -4.52 -3.93
N ILE A 143 11.10 -3.51 -3.18
CA ILE A 143 11.59 -2.14 -3.34
C ILE A 143 13.02 -2.07 -2.81
N LYS A 144 13.94 -1.65 -3.66
CA LYS A 144 15.37 -1.47 -3.33
C LYS A 144 15.79 -0.01 -3.33
N THR A 145 15.06 0.80 -4.06
CA THR A 145 15.33 2.25 -4.22
C THR A 145 14.08 3.05 -3.89
N ASP A 146 14.27 4.26 -3.46
CA ASP A 146 13.19 5.22 -3.29
C ASP A 146 12.77 5.87 -4.63
N CYS A 147 11.85 6.82 -4.57
CA CYS A 147 11.33 7.53 -5.75
C CYS A 147 12.39 8.39 -6.46
N THR A 148 13.52 8.69 -5.84
CA THR A 148 14.66 9.40 -6.47
C THR A 148 15.64 8.44 -7.14
N GLY A 149 15.48 7.13 -6.93
CA GLY A 149 16.42 6.11 -7.39
C GLY A 149 17.56 5.82 -6.40
N ALA A 150 17.60 6.49 -5.26
CA ALA A 150 18.59 6.23 -4.21
C ALA A 150 18.29 4.91 -3.48
N ALA A 151 19.33 4.21 -3.04
CA ALA A 151 19.18 3.00 -2.22
C ALA A 151 18.42 3.31 -0.92
N LEU A 152 17.53 2.39 -0.51
CA LEU A 152 16.77 2.57 0.71
C LEU A 152 17.68 2.66 1.94
N THR A 153 17.39 3.64 2.79
CA THR A 153 17.91 3.69 4.16
C THR A 153 16.98 2.94 5.12
N PRO A 154 17.43 2.57 6.34
CA PRO A 154 16.57 1.99 7.36
C PRO A 154 15.30 2.82 7.64
N LEU A 155 15.42 4.14 7.72
CA LEU A 155 14.28 5.03 7.94
C LEU A 155 13.30 5.02 6.77
N MET A 156 13.80 5.12 5.53
CA MET A 156 12.93 5.11 4.36
C MET A 156 12.21 3.78 4.21
N GLN A 157 12.89 2.66 4.43
CA GLN A 157 12.21 1.36 4.42
C GLN A 157 11.15 1.24 5.52
N ALA A 158 11.41 1.75 6.72
CA ALA A 158 10.43 1.76 7.80
C ALA A 158 9.18 2.57 7.42
N ILE A 159 9.33 3.74 6.78
CA ILE A 159 8.23 4.56 6.27
C ILE A 159 7.42 3.79 5.21
N LEU A 160 8.06 3.20 4.23
CA LEU A 160 7.40 2.40 3.19
C LEU A 160 6.70 1.16 3.76
N ASN A 161 7.28 0.53 4.78
CA ASN A 161 6.65 -0.60 5.47
C ASN A 161 5.37 -0.18 6.21
N GLU A 162 5.38 0.99 6.88
CA GLU A 162 4.15 1.51 7.53
C GLU A 162 3.10 1.89 6.47
N ARG A 163 3.50 2.48 5.35
CA ARG A 163 2.60 2.77 4.23
C ARG A 163 1.95 1.49 3.70
N ARG A 164 2.74 0.47 3.43
CA ARG A 164 2.25 -0.82 2.95
C ARG A 164 1.32 -1.53 3.94
N LYS A 165 1.60 -1.46 5.25
CA LYS A 165 0.72 -1.98 6.28
C LYS A 165 -0.62 -1.22 6.31
N GLU A 166 -0.56 0.10 6.37
CA GLU A 166 -1.73 0.94 6.57
C GLU A 166 -2.68 0.95 5.38
N LEU A 167 -2.15 1.12 4.17
CA LEU A 167 -2.94 1.28 2.94
C LEU A 167 -3.22 -0.04 2.20
N TYR A 168 -3.15 -1.15 2.92
CA TYR A 168 -3.51 -2.46 2.37
C TYR A 168 -4.94 -2.47 1.83
N LEU A 169 -5.13 -2.91 0.58
CA LEU A 169 -6.39 -2.92 -0.17
C LEU A 169 -7.04 -1.54 -0.38
N GLU A 170 -6.24 -0.48 -0.41
CA GLU A 170 -6.71 0.88 -0.70
C GLU A 170 -6.21 1.41 -2.07
N GLY A 171 -5.70 0.52 -2.94
CA GLY A 171 -5.23 0.88 -4.29
C GLY A 171 -3.81 1.44 -4.36
N ASP A 172 -3.17 1.67 -3.23
CA ASP A 172 -1.87 2.35 -3.15
C ASP A 172 -0.69 1.53 -3.69
N ARG A 173 -0.68 0.21 -3.46
CA ARG A 173 0.52 -0.63 -3.67
C ARG A 173 1.10 -0.58 -5.08
N PHE A 174 0.26 -0.52 -6.11
CA PHE A 174 0.73 -0.43 -7.49
C PHE A 174 1.51 0.87 -7.73
N PHE A 175 0.99 1.98 -7.23
CA PHE A 175 1.65 3.30 -7.38
C PHE A 175 2.92 3.39 -6.54
N GLU A 176 2.93 2.82 -5.34
CA GLU A 176 4.11 2.72 -4.50
C GLU A 176 5.24 1.95 -5.21
N LEU A 177 4.95 0.79 -5.78
CA LEU A 177 5.91 0.01 -6.56
C LEU A 177 6.38 0.77 -7.81
N LYS A 178 5.44 1.42 -8.51
CA LYS A 178 5.72 2.16 -9.74
C LYS A 178 6.70 3.31 -9.51
N ARG A 179 6.54 4.07 -8.42
CA ARG A 179 7.43 5.21 -8.11
C ARG A 179 8.75 4.79 -7.47
N ASN A 180 8.80 3.65 -6.80
CA ASN A 180 9.98 3.16 -6.09
C ASN A 180 10.69 2.03 -6.88
N GLY A 181 11.22 2.37 -8.05
CA GLY A 181 12.11 1.51 -8.83
C GLY A 181 11.44 0.51 -9.76
N ARG A 182 10.11 0.36 -9.76
CA ARG A 182 9.38 -0.60 -10.61
C ARG A 182 9.96 -2.01 -10.51
N PRO A 183 10.03 -2.60 -9.31
CA PRO A 183 10.67 -3.89 -9.10
C PRO A 183 9.91 -5.02 -9.82
N ALA A 184 10.63 -6.02 -10.29
CA ALA A 184 10.01 -7.27 -10.71
C ALA A 184 9.38 -7.96 -9.50
N ILE A 185 8.07 -8.21 -9.56
CA ILE A 185 7.33 -8.97 -8.55
C ILE A 185 6.74 -10.22 -9.19
N TRP A 186 6.52 -11.25 -8.40
CA TRP A 186 5.90 -12.45 -8.91
C TRP A 186 4.73 -12.90 -8.02
N SER A 187 3.78 -13.54 -8.65
CA SER A 187 2.64 -14.20 -8.01
C SER A 187 2.46 -15.59 -8.59
N VAL A 188 1.74 -16.44 -7.87
CA VAL A 188 1.35 -17.76 -8.36
C VAL A 188 -0.17 -17.82 -8.45
N TYR A 189 -0.67 -18.21 -9.59
CA TYR A 189 -2.10 -18.46 -9.82
C TYR A 189 -2.27 -19.77 -10.57
N GLN A 190 -3.11 -20.65 -10.08
CA GLN A 190 -3.35 -21.99 -10.64
C GLN A 190 -2.06 -22.81 -10.91
N GLY A 191 -1.08 -22.70 -10.01
CA GLY A 191 0.22 -23.39 -10.15
C GLY A 191 1.21 -22.74 -11.10
N LEU A 192 0.82 -21.70 -11.83
CA LEU A 192 1.70 -20.95 -12.74
C LEU A 192 2.27 -19.70 -12.06
N LYS A 193 3.55 -19.44 -12.32
CA LYS A 193 4.23 -18.24 -11.86
C LYS A 193 4.07 -17.13 -12.88
N TYR A 194 3.58 -15.98 -12.43
CA TYR A 194 3.46 -14.76 -13.22
C TYR A 194 4.43 -13.71 -12.65
N THR A 195 5.23 -13.11 -13.50
CA THR A 195 6.17 -12.05 -13.12
C THR A 195 5.74 -10.74 -13.74
N THR A 196 5.58 -9.71 -12.92
CA THR A 196 5.38 -8.34 -13.39
C THR A 196 6.74 -7.73 -13.68
N GLU A 197 6.99 -7.39 -14.93
CA GLU A 197 8.24 -6.77 -15.36
C GLU A 197 8.16 -5.24 -15.33
N LYS A 198 9.31 -4.59 -15.43
CA LYS A 198 9.43 -3.14 -15.30
C LYS A 198 8.52 -2.37 -16.28
N PHE A 199 8.38 -2.82 -17.51
CA PHE A 199 7.53 -2.17 -18.51
C PHE A 199 6.03 -2.26 -18.17
N MET A 200 5.60 -3.31 -17.48
CA MET A 200 4.19 -3.54 -17.13
C MET A 200 3.63 -2.53 -16.11
N TYR A 201 4.47 -1.69 -15.52
CA TYR A 201 4.02 -0.56 -14.71
C TYR A 201 3.51 0.63 -15.56
N THR A 202 3.62 0.52 -16.87
CA THR A 202 2.98 1.41 -17.85
C THR A 202 1.98 0.58 -18.63
N PHE A 203 0.70 0.93 -18.61
CA PHE A 203 -0.31 0.15 -19.32
C PHE A 203 -0.11 0.22 -20.83
N PRO A 204 -0.45 -0.85 -21.59
CA PRO A 204 -0.44 -0.81 -23.04
C PRO A 204 -1.51 0.16 -23.56
N LEU A 205 -1.26 0.74 -24.72
CA LEU A 205 -2.32 1.43 -25.48
C LEU A 205 -3.33 0.39 -25.97
N PRO A 206 -4.64 0.68 -25.88
CA PRO A 206 -5.67 -0.24 -26.37
C PRO A 206 -5.47 -0.58 -27.85
N PRO A 207 -5.64 -1.83 -28.28
CA PRO A 207 -5.48 -2.21 -29.68
C PRO A 207 -6.40 -1.41 -30.62
N ALA A 208 -7.63 -1.10 -30.17
CA ALA A 208 -8.56 -0.28 -30.98
C ALA A 208 -8.01 1.12 -31.27
N ASP A 209 -7.35 1.76 -30.30
CA ASP A 209 -6.77 3.09 -30.49
C ASP A 209 -5.60 3.07 -31.47
N LEU A 210 -4.79 2.01 -31.44
CA LEU A 210 -3.69 1.80 -32.37
C LEU A 210 -4.17 1.54 -33.81
N GLN A 211 -5.34 0.88 -33.97
CA GLN A 211 -5.92 0.61 -35.28
C GLN A 211 -6.47 1.88 -35.94
N VAL A 212 -7.11 2.76 -35.18
CA VAL A 212 -7.73 3.98 -35.72
C VAL A 212 -6.75 5.13 -35.87
N ASN A 213 -5.58 5.09 -35.26
CA ASN A 213 -4.56 6.10 -35.33
C ASN A 213 -3.17 5.49 -35.63
N PRO A 214 -2.79 5.38 -36.94
CA PRO A 214 -1.50 4.80 -37.34
C PRO A 214 -0.26 5.54 -36.80
N GLY A 215 -0.42 6.77 -36.32
CA GLY A 215 0.66 7.54 -35.71
C GLY A 215 0.95 7.22 -34.28
N LEU A 216 0.10 6.40 -33.60
CA LEU A 216 0.33 5.95 -32.23
C LEU A 216 1.34 4.80 -32.20
N ILE A 217 2.32 4.93 -31.31
CA ILE A 217 3.32 3.90 -31.06
C ILE A 217 3.02 3.26 -29.72
N GLN A 218 2.96 1.93 -29.69
CA GLN A 218 2.75 1.17 -28.46
C GLN A 218 3.86 1.43 -27.45
N ASN A 219 3.52 1.40 -26.16
CA ASN A 219 4.50 1.48 -25.09
C ASN A 219 5.54 0.37 -25.19
N PRO A 220 6.84 0.66 -24.93
CA PRO A 220 7.90 -0.34 -25.00
C PRO A 220 7.61 -1.58 -24.15
N GLY A 221 7.91 -2.75 -24.68
CA GLY A 221 7.68 -4.04 -24.05
C GLY A 221 6.36 -4.71 -24.42
N TYR A 222 5.44 -4.00 -25.08
CA TYR A 222 4.17 -4.54 -25.57
C TYR A 222 4.13 -4.76 -27.09
N THR A 223 5.19 -4.44 -27.79
CA THR A 223 5.26 -4.52 -29.27
C THR A 223 5.23 -5.96 -29.80
N GLU A 224 5.49 -6.94 -28.95
CA GLU A 224 5.50 -8.37 -29.31
C GLU A 224 4.24 -9.12 -28.89
N VAL A 225 3.31 -8.50 -28.19
CA VAL A 225 2.07 -9.13 -27.76
C VAL A 225 1.06 -9.05 -28.90
N ILE A 226 1.04 -10.06 -29.75
CA ILE A 226 -0.03 -10.27 -30.72
C ILE A 226 -1.26 -10.73 -29.92
N TYR A 227 -2.21 -9.82 -29.75
CA TYR A 227 -3.55 -10.19 -29.25
C TYR A 227 -4.30 -10.86 -30.39
N ASN A 228 -4.25 -12.18 -30.44
CA ASN A 228 -5.12 -13.00 -31.30
C ASN A 228 -6.51 -13.08 -30.70
#